data_0ced8c3cfbf7295ea31f4ce9e19038b2
#
_entry.id   0ced8c3cfbf7295ea31f4ce9e19038b2
#
_cell.length_a   1.000
_cell.length_b   1.000
_cell.length_c   1.000
_cell.angle_alpha   90.00
_cell.angle_beta   90.00
_cell.angle_gamma   90.00
#
_symmetry.space_group_name_H-M   'P 1'
#
loop_
_entity.id
_entity.type
_entity.pdbx_description
1 polymer ?
#
loop_
_entity_poly.entity_id
_entity_poly.type
_entity_poly.pdbx_seq_one_letter_code
_entity_poly.pdbx_strand_id
1 'polypeptide(L)'
;MTQDMTKGKIMPMLIRFTIPLVLGNLFQLTYNAVDSIIVGHFIGKEALAAVGICNPVTTLVILFLNGLCMGASILIGTYYGAKDYDTLSRQISTTMISGSVFSVILTILSIGIAKSLLRLLQVNASILDMTTSYLRIIFVGLMFTFLYNFFSSTLRALGDSNSPLYFLIISAILNVFGDLFFIIVLKAGSNGCAVSTVISEALCCIFCIIYVQKKVPLLQLGKKWLIFDRSLLKRTIAYGWASAMQQATVQLGKIGVQAIVNTMGVSVAAAFTAVNRIDDFAYTPEQNIAHAMTALMAQNKGAKRNDRMREGFRCGLVLESIYGILIFIVCFVFARHLMMLFVKDEEVIGHGVTYLHLISIIYILPAITNGLQGFFRGIGDLKITLISSFVNMGLRVLVAAPLVLVWGFGIEALPFSYLAGWIGMLVAELPLLIHTYRESKITG
;
A
#
# COMPACT_ATOMS: atom_id res chain seq x y z
N MET A 1 18.94 -2.47 11.90
CA MET A 1 18.96 -2.54 13.37
C MET A 1 17.71 -1.84 13.90
N THR A 2 17.02 -2.44 14.86
CA THR A 2 15.83 -1.84 15.50
C THR A 2 16.19 -0.50 16.12
N GLN A 3 15.37 0.53 15.86
CA GLN A 3 15.58 1.87 16.38
C GLN A 3 14.47 2.22 17.38
N ASP A 4 14.86 2.60 18.59
CA ASP A 4 13.93 3.11 19.61
C ASP A 4 13.49 4.54 19.22
N MET A 5 12.27 4.66 18.69
CA MET A 5 11.71 5.94 18.24
C MET A 5 11.21 6.81 19.40
N THR A 6 11.31 6.33 20.64
CA THR A 6 10.95 7.12 21.84
C THR A 6 12.05 8.08 22.28
N LYS A 7 13.22 8.07 21.60
CA LYS A 7 14.41 8.87 21.94
C LYS A 7 14.97 9.58 20.70
N GLY A 8 15.82 10.58 20.95
CA GLY A 8 16.53 11.32 19.90
C GLY A 8 15.68 12.39 19.18
N LYS A 9 16.28 13.06 18.18
CA LYS A 9 15.61 14.10 17.38
C LYS A 9 14.64 13.49 16.37
N ILE A 10 13.41 13.98 16.33
CA ILE A 10 12.31 13.37 15.57
C ILE A 10 12.45 13.57 14.06
N MET A 11 12.70 14.81 13.61
CA MET A 11 12.77 15.10 12.17
C MET A 11 13.83 14.28 11.42
N PRO A 12 15.10 14.23 11.85
CA PRO A 12 16.11 13.38 11.20
C PRO A 12 15.75 11.89 11.24
N MET A 13 15.09 11.44 12.32
CA MET A 13 14.66 10.07 12.47
C MET A 13 13.54 9.70 11.49
N LEU A 14 12.52 10.56 11.32
CA LEU A 14 11.47 10.38 10.33
C LEU A 14 12.04 10.32 8.92
N ILE A 15 12.91 11.26 8.54
CA ILE A 15 13.54 11.28 7.22
C ILE A 15 14.32 9.98 6.97
N ARG A 16 15.19 9.62 7.93
CA ARG A 16 16.01 8.39 7.82
C ARG A 16 15.18 7.12 7.73
N PHE A 17 14.03 7.10 8.39
CA PHE A 17 13.13 5.94 8.36
C PHE A 17 12.29 5.92 7.08
N THR A 18 11.87 7.08 6.56
CA THR A 18 11.03 7.21 5.35
C THR A 18 11.80 6.87 4.08
N ILE A 19 13.06 7.29 3.95
CA ILE A 19 13.83 7.07 2.72
C ILE A 19 13.86 5.60 2.28
N PRO A 20 14.18 4.60 3.15
CA PRO A 20 14.15 3.21 2.74
C PRO A 20 12.75 2.71 2.34
N LEU A 21 11.68 3.23 2.95
CA LEU A 21 10.31 2.89 2.60
C LEU A 21 9.97 3.39 1.19
N VAL A 22 10.31 4.64 0.88
CA VAL A 22 10.12 5.24 -0.45
C VAL A 22 10.90 4.47 -1.50
N LEU A 23 12.20 4.23 -1.25
CA LEU A 23 13.04 3.45 -2.17
C LEU A 23 12.49 2.03 -2.39
N GLY A 24 12.02 1.38 -1.33
CA GLY A 24 11.40 0.05 -1.44
C GLY A 24 10.17 0.04 -2.34
N ASN A 25 9.26 1.00 -2.16
CA ASN A 25 8.06 1.08 -2.99
C ASN A 25 8.36 1.48 -4.44
N LEU A 26 9.30 2.42 -4.66
CA LEU A 26 9.74 2.76 -6.01
C LEU A 26 10.40 1.56 -6.71
N PHE A 27 11.21 0.81 -5.97
CA PHE A 27 11.81 -0.42 -6.48
C PHE A 27 10.75 -1.47 -6.84
N GLN A 28 9.69 -1.60 -6.02
CA GLN A 28 8.57 -2.48 -6.27
C GLN A 28 7.79 -2.09 -7.54
N LEU A 29 7.53 -0.82 -7.75
CA LEU A 29 6.89 -0.33 -8.98
C LEU A 29 7.75 -0.63 -10.22
N THR A 30 9.06 -0.44 -10.09
CA THR A 30 10.01 -0.67 -11.20
C THR A 30 10.09 -2.15 -11.56
N TYR A 31 10.23 -3.06 -10.58
CA TYR A 31 10.34 -4.48 -10.92
C TYR A 31 9.04 -5.05 -11.49
N ASN A 32 7.86 -4.60 -11.04
CA ASN A 32 6.58 -4.98 -11.62
C ASN A 32 6.48 -4.55 -13.11
N ALA A 33 7.05 -3.39 -13.44
CA ALA A 33 7.13 -2.95 -14.82
C ALA A 33 8.09 -3.84 -15.65
N VAL A 34 9.25 -4.18 -15.09
CA VAL A 34 10.24 -5.08 -15.73
C VAL A 34 9.62 -6.46 -15.98
N ASP A 35 8.93 -7.03 -15.00
CA ASP A 35 8.22 -8.32 -15.13
C ASP A 35 7.22 -8.28 -16.30
N SER A 36 6.40 -7.23 -16.38
CA SER A 36 5.45 -7.05 -17.48
C SER A 36 6.15 -6.92 -18.84
N ILE A 37 7.31 -6.26 -18.90
CA ILE A 37 8.11 -6.14 -20.14
C ILE A 37 8.66 -7.51 -20.55
N ILE A 38 9.18 -8.29 -19.61
CA ILE A 38 9.70 -9.63 -19.87
C ILE A 38 8.60 -10.53 -20.42
N VAL A 39 7.43 -10.56 -19.77
CA VAL A 39 6.28 -11.35 -20.20
C VAL A 39 5.82 -10.92 -21.59
N GLY A 40 5.64 -9.63 -21.83
CA GLY A 40 5.17 -9.11 -23.11
C GLY A 40 6.15 -9.36 -24.26
N HIS A 41 7.46 -9.23 -24.01
CA HIS A 41 8.49 -9.38 -25.04
C HIS A 41 8.80 -10.84 -25.40
N PHE A 42 8.91 -11.71 -24.40
CA PHE A 42 9.35 -13.09 -24.60
C PHE A 42 8.22 -14.11 -24.76
N ILE A 43 7.02 -13.84 -24.23
CA ILE A 43 5.88 -14.76 -24.30
C ILE A 43 4.83 -14.24 -25.29
N GLY A 44 4.53 -12.92 -25.24
CA GLY A 44 3.64 -12.26 -26.17
C GLY A 44 2.41 -11.65 -25.52
N LYS A 45 1.55 -11.06 -26.37
CA LYS A 45 0.39 -10.23 -25.97
C LYS A 45 -0.65 -10.97 -25.14
N GLU A 46 -0.87 -12.25 -25.41
CA GLU A 46 -1.87 -13.04 -24.69
C GLU A 46 -1.46 -13.31 -23.24
N ALA A 47 -0.18 -13.61 -23.01
CA ALA A 47 0.36 -13.76 -21.66
C ALA A 47 0.36 -12.44 -20.88
N LEU A 48 0.72 -11.34 -21.54
CA LEU A 48 0.66 -10.00 -20.93
C LEU A 48 -0.76 -9.63 -20.53
N ALA A 49 -1.74 -9.94 -21.38
CA ALA A 49 -3.16 -9.75 -21.06
C ALA A 49 -3.61 -10.62 -19.87
N ALA A 50 -3.18 -11.89 -19.82
CA ALA A 50 -3.47 -12.78 -18.71
C ALA A 50 -2.93 -12.26 -17.37
N VAL A 51 -1.66 -11.83 -17.34
CA VAL A 51 -1.02 -11.22 -16.16
C VAL A 51 -1.76 -9.95 -15.75
N GLY A 52 -2.08 -9.08 -16.72
CA GLY A 52 -2.82 -7.83 -16.48
C GLY A 52 -4.21 -8.06 -15.84
N ILE A 53 -4.93 -9.11 -16.25
CA ILE A 53 -6.22 -9.51 -15.68
C ILE A 53 -6.04 -10.08 -14.25
N CYS A 54 -4.96 -10.81 -14.00
CA CYS A 54 -4.68 -11.41 -12.69
C CYS A 54 -4.31 -10.36 -11.63
N ASN A 55 -3.62 -9.27 -12.00
CA ASN A 55 -3.11 -8.28 -11.06
C ASN A 55 -4.17 -7.66 -10.14
N PRO A 56 -5.32 -7.15 -10.61
CA PRO A 56 -6.36 -6.62 -9.73
C PRO A 56 -6.93 -7.67 -8.78
N VAL A 57 -7.11 -8.90 -9.26
CA VAL A 57 -7.64 -10.03 -8.47
C VAL A 57 -6.68 -10.38 -7.35
N THR A 58 -5.39 -10.52 -7.67
CA THR A 58 -4.33 -10.80 -6.70
C THR A 58 -4.23 -9.67 -5.67
N THR A 59 -4.27 -8.42 -6.12
CA THR A 59 -4.22 -7.24 -5.25
C THR A 59 -5.36 -7.25 -4.24
N LEU A 60 -6.60 -7.58 -4.64
CA LEU A 60 -7.73 -7.65 -3.72
C LEU A 60 -7.53 -8.73 -2.65
N VAL A 61 -6.98 -9.89 -3.00
CA VAL A 61 -6.70 -10.98 -2.05
C VAL A 61 -5.60 -10.58 -1.07
N ILE A 62 -4.50 -10.01 -1.57
CA ILE A 62 -3.35 -9.57 -0.76
C ILE A 62 -3.74 -8.42 0.18
N LEU A 63 -4.73 -7.60 -0.19
CA LEU A 63 -5.20 -6.46 0.62
C LEU A 63 -5.64 -6.89 2.02
N PHE A 64 -6.32 -8.03 2.15
CA PHE A 64 -6.72 -8.56 3.45
C PHE A 64 -5.52 -9.02 4.30
N LEU A 65 -4.52 -9.64 3.68
CA LEU A 65 -3.26 -10.00 4.34
C LEU A 65 -2.49 -8.76 4.81
N ASN A 66 -2.40 -7.75 3.96
CA ASN A 66 -1.75 -6.48 4.29
C ASN A 66 -2.50 -5.73 5.42
N GLY A 67 -3.83 -5.75 5.41
CA GLY A 67 -4.64 -5.19 6.49
C GLY A 67 -4.31 -5.84 7.83
N LEU A 68 -4.25 -7.17 7.87
CA LEU A 68 -3.90 -7.92 9.08
C LEU A 68 -2.49 -7.56 9.58
N CYS A 69 -1.50 -7.52 8.68
CA CYS A 69 -0.13 -7.13 9.02
C CYS A 69 -0.03 -5.70 9.54
N MET A 70 -0.78 -4.76 8.94
CA MET A 70 -0.85 -3.36 9.38
C MET A 70 -1.45 -3.26 10.78
N GLY A 71 -2.59 -3.91 11.03
CA GLY A 71 -3.23 -3.93 12.35
C GLY A 71 -2.30 -4.50 13.43
N ALA A 72 -1.60 -5.58 13.13
CA ALA A 72 -0.63 -6.18 14.03
C ALA A 72 0.56 -5.23 14.28
N SER A 73 1.08 -4.56 13.25
CA SER A 73 2.25 -3.68 13.38
C SER A 73 2.01 -2.50 14.33
N ILE A 74 0.81 -1.95 14.35
CA ILE A 74 0.42 -0.87 15.28
C ILE A 74 0.47 -1.38 16.73
N LEU A 75 -0.09 -2.57 17.00
CA LEU A 75 -0.07 -3.19 18.34
C LEU A 75 1.36 -3.55 18.76
N ILE A 76 2.14 -4.14 17.87
CA ILE A 76 3.55 -4.47 18.06
C ILE A 76 4.36 -3.22 18.42
N GLY A 77 4.21 -2.13 17.65
CA GLY A 77 4.86 -0.85 17.91
C GLY A 77 4.49 -0.27 19.28
N THR A 78 3.20 -0.38 19.66
CA THR A 78 2.71 0.08 20.96
C THR A 78 3.33 -0.71 22.11
N TYR A 79 3.35 -2.05 22.04
CA TYR A 79 3.96 -2.88 23.10
C TYR A 79 5.48 -2.71 23.15
N TYR A 80 6.13 -2.54 21.99
CA TYR A 80 7.56 -2.26 21.95
C TYR A 80 7.90 -0.93 22.63
N GLY A 81 7.14 0.13 22.33
CA GLY A 81 7.30 1.43 22.99
C GLY A 81 7.02 1.39 24.50
N ALA A 82 6.06 0.57 24.94
CA ALA A 82 5.76 0.33 26.34
C ALA A 82 6.81 -0.53 27.06
N LYS A 83 7.76 -1.13 26.32
CA LYS A 83 8.73 -2.11 26.81
C LYS A 83 8.07 -3.37 27.43
N ASP A 84 6.84 -3.65 27.04
CA ASP A 84 6.10 -4.85 27.43
C ASP A 84 6.46 -5.99 26.47
N TYR A 85 7.63 -6.56 26.66
CA TYR A 85 8.19 -7.58 25.78
C TYR A 85 7.46 -8.92 25.88
N ASP A 86 6.77 -9.20 27.00
CA ASP A 86 5.96 -10.42 27.14
C ASP A 86 4.73 -10.34 26.23
N THR A 87 3.94 -9.29 26.37
CA THR A 87 2.78 -9.08 25.49
C THR A 87 3.20 -8.90 24.02
N LEU A 88 4.33 -8.24 23.75
CA LEU A 88 4.91 -8.13 22.42
C LEU A 88 5.16 -9.50 21.78
N SER A 89 5.84 -10.40 22.50
CA SER A 89 6.13 -11.74 22.01
C SER A 89 4.86 -12.55 21.76
N ARG A 90 3.88 -12.47 22.68
CA ARG A 90 2.56 -13.11 22.53
C ARG A 90 1.78 -12.55 21.31
N GLN A 91 1.85 -11.23 21.11
CA GLN A 91 1.22 -10.57 19.95
C GLN A 91 1.81 -11.07 18.64
N ILE A 92 3.14 -11.11 18.53
CA ILE A 92 3.86 -11.57 17.34
C ILE A 92 3.53 -13.04 17.05
N SER A 93 3.60 -13.91 18.08
CA SER A 93 3.26 -15.33 17.96
C SER A 93 1.80 -15.53 17.51
N THR A 94 0.86 -14.87 18.19
CA THR A 94 -0.58 -14.95 17.86
C THR A 94 -0.84 -14.51 16.43
N THR A 95 -0.24 -13.41 15.98
CA THR A 95 -0.43 -12.91 14.61
C THR A 95 0.20 -13.86 13.59
N MET A 96 1.39 -14.38 13.86
CA MET A 96 2.05 -15.33 12.96
C MET A 96 1.23 -16.60 12.77
N ILE A 97 0.74 -17.20 13.87
CA ILE A 97 -0.08 -18.42 13.82
C ILE A 97 -1.40 -18.14 13.09
N SER A 98 -2.14 -17.13 13.53
CA SER A 98 -3.47 -16.83 12.97
C SER A 98 -3.40 -16.38 11.52
N GLY A 99 -2.41 -15.56 11.15
CA GLY A 99 -2.21 -15.12 9.79
C GLY A 99 -1.74 -16.23 8.86
N SER A 100 -0.91 -17.16 9.36
CA SER A 100 -0.55 -18.38 8.59
C SER A 100 -1.76 -19.27 8.32
N VAL A 101 -2.60 -19.51 9.33
CA VAL A 101 -3.85 -20.26 9.17
C VAL A 101 -4.77 -19.53 8.18
N PHE A 102 -4.94 -18.22 8.35
CA PHE A 102 -5.78 -17.41 7.46
C PHE A 102 -5.25 -17.42 6.02
N SER A 103 -3.94 -17.30 5.80
CA SER A 103 -3.36 -17.34 4.45
C SER A 103 -3.53 -18.71 3.77
N VAL A 104 -3.44 -19.82 4.52
CA VAL A 104 -3.72 -21.17 3.99
C VAL A 104 -5.18 -21.30 3.59
N ILE A 105 -6.12 -20.87 4.44
CA ILE A 105 -7.55 -20.89 4.13
C ILE A 105 -7.83 -20.04 2.88
N LEU A 106 -7.27 -18.85 2.83
CA LEU A 106 -7.41 -17.92 1.72
C LEU A 106 -6.84 -18.51 0.41
N THR A 107 -5.70 -19.19 0.47
CA THR A 107 -5.10 -19.92 -0.65
C THR A 107 -6.05 -20.97 -1.20
N ILE A 108 -6.56 -21.86 -0.33
CA ILE A 108 -7.47 -22.95 -0.75
C ILE A 108 -8.73 -22.39 -1.39
N LEU A 109 -9.36 -21.40 -0.76
CA LEU A 109 -10.56 -20.75 -1.30
C LEU A 109 -10.27 -20.06 -2.64
N SER A 110 -9.20 -19.28 -2.72
CA SER A 110 -8.84 -18.53 -3.94
C SER A 110 -8.52 -19.47 -5.12
N ILE A 111 -7.80 -20.56 -4.89
CA ILE A 111 -7.53 -21.56 -5.92
C ILE A 111 -8.83 -22.22 -6.40
N GLY A 112 -9.75 -22.53 -5.47
CA GLY A 112 -11.04 -23.15 -5.80
C GLY A 112 -11.93 -22.27 -6.65
N ILE A 113 -12.03 -20.97 -6.33
CA ILE A 113 -12.91 -20.02 -7.03
C ILE A 113 -12.25 -19.36 -8.25
N ALA A 114 -10.94 -19.49 -8.46
CA ALA A 114 -10.17 -18.77 -9.49
C ALA A 114 -10.84 -18.82 -10.87
N LYS A 115 -11.18 -20.01 -11.36
CA LYS A 115 -11.79 -20.17 -12.70
C LYS A 115 -13.18 -19.55 -12.77
N SER A 116 -14.01 -19.71 -11.73
CA SER A 116 -15.35 -19.13 -11.67
C SER A 116 -15.31 -17.60 -11.63
N LEU A 117 -14.35 -17.04 -10.88
CA LEU A 117 -14.13 -15.60 -10.80
C LEU A 117 -13.70 -15.01 -12.16
N LEU A 118 -12.78 -15.66 -12.86
CA LEU A 118 -12.33 -15.23 -14.19
C LEU A 118 -13.46 -15.32 -15.24
N ARG A 119 -14.33 -16.33 -15.15
CA ARG A 119 -15.53 -16.39 -15.97
C ARG A 119 -16.51 -15.26 -15.67
N LEU A 120 -16.70 -14.92 -14.39
CA LEU A 120 -17.55 -13.79 -13.98
C LEU A 120 -17.00 -12.46 -14.51
N LEU A 121 -15.67 -12.32 -14.57
CA LEU A 121 -14.99 -11.18 -15.18
C LEU A 121 -15.00 -11.21 -16.72
N GLN A 122 -15.69 -12.17 -17.33
CA GLN A 122 -15.85 -12.31 -18.79
C GLN A 122 -14.51 -12.43 -19.54
N VAL A 123 -13.53 -13.09 -18.93
CA VAL A 123 -12.23 -13.34 -19.57
C VAL A 123 -12.44 -14.19 -20.81
N ASN A 124 -11.79 -13.79 -21.92
CA ASN A 124 -11.89 -14.48 -23.20
C ASN A 124 -11.52 -15.97 -23.08
N ALA A 125 -12.32 -16.85 -23.68
CA ALA A 125 -12.13 -18.29 -23.61
C ALA A 125 -10.74 -18.75 -24.10
N SER A 126 -10.14 -18.03 -25.05
CA SER A 126 -8.82 -18.36 -25.61
C SER A 126 -7.69 -18.27 -24.59
N ILE A 127 -7.79 -17.37 -23.58
CA ILE A 127 -6.76 -17.15 -22.55
C ILE A 127 -7.22 -17.61 -21.16
N LEU A 128 -8.46 -18.07 -20.99
CA LEU A 128 -9.04 -18.39 -19.69
C LEU A 128 -8.25 -19.45 -18.94
N ASP A 129 -7.86 -20.53 -19.60
CA ASP A 129 -7.14 -21.63 -18.94
C ASP A 129 -5.72 -21.22 -18.56
N MET A 130 -5.04 -20.46 -19.42
CA MET A 130 -3.73 -19.87 -19.12
C MET A 130 -3.82 -18.91 -17.94
N THR A 131 -4.78 -18.00 -17.94
CA THR A 131 -5.02 -17.03 -16.86
C THR A 131 -5.36 -17.74 -15.55
N THR A 132 -6.18 -18.81 -15.62
CA THR A 132 -6.55 -19.61 -14.44
C THR A 132 -5.32 -20.31 -13.84
N SER A 133 -4.47 -20.91 -14.69
CA SER A 133 -3.26 -21.59 -14.26
C SER A 133 -2.28 -20.63 -13.59
N TYR A 134 -2.02 -19.50 -14.23
CA TYR A 134 -1.18 -18.41 -13.68
C TYR A 134 -1.68 -17.96 -12.30
N LEU A 135 -2.97 -17.62 -12.20
CA LEU A 135 -3.58 -17.11 -10.97
C LEU A 135 -3.51 -18.13 -9.83
N ARG A 136 -3.74 -19.43 -10.13
CA ARG A 136 -3.62 -20.50 -9.13
C ARG A 136 -2.21 -20.65 -8.60
N ILE A 137 -1.19 -20.55 -9.46
CA ILE A 137 0.22 -20.61 -9.04
C ILE A 137 0.54 -19.43 -8.11
N ILE A 138 0.12 -18.21 -8.47
CA ILE A 138 0.31 -17.02 -7.62
C ILE A 138 -0.37 -17.23 -6.25
N PHE A 139 -1.57 -17.78 -6.21
CA PHE A 139 -2.28 -18.05 -4.96
C PHE A 139 -1.58 -19.07 -4.05
N VAL A 140 -0.85 -20.04 -4.60
CA VAL A 140 0.03 -20.92 -3.79
C VAL A 140 1.08 -20.11 -3.04
N GLY A 141 1.52 -18.98 -3.58
CA GLY A 141 2.49 -18.07 -2.97
C GLY A 141 1.96 -17.24 -1.79
N LEU A 142 0.63 -17.16 -1.58
CA LEU A 142 0.03 -16.26 -0.55
C LEU A 142 0.58 -16.46 0.86
N MET A 143 0.99 -17.66 1.22
CA MET A 143 1.62 -17.93 2.52
C MET A 143 2.98 -17.21 2.63
N PHE A 144 3.79 -17.23 1.59
CA PHE A 144 5.09 -16.54 1.56
C PHE A 144 4.89 -15.04 1.51
N THR A 145 3.93 -14.56 0.73
CA THR A 145 3.51 -13.14 0.71
C THR A 145 3.09 -12.67 2.10
N PHE A 146 2.26 -13.46 2.82
CA PHE A 146 1.88 -13.14 4.20
C PHE A 146 3.10 -13.06 5.13
N LEU A 147 3.95 -14.09 5.15
CA LEU A 147 5.11 -14.14 6.05
C LEU A 147 6.08 -12.99 5.78
N TYR A 148 6.36 -12.70 4.53
CA TYR A 148 7.19 -11.55 4.16
C TYR A 148 6.58 -10.23 4.65
N ASN A 149 5.29 -9.99 4.38
CA ASN A 149 4.60 -8.77 4.81
C ASN A 149 4.53 -8.67 6.34
N PHE A 150 4.32 -9.78 7.03
CA PHE A 150 4.30 -9.85 8.49
C PHE A 150 5.65 -9.47 9.09
N PHE A 151 6.74 -10.11 8.66
CA PHE A 151 8.09 -9.79 9.17
C PHE A 151 8.50 -8.36 8.80
N SER A 152 8.23 -7.92 7.56
CA SER A 152 8.52 -6.55 7.12
C SER A 152 7.77 -5.51 7.94
N SER A 153 6.48 -5.73 8.20
CA SER A 153 5.65 -4.84 9.03
C SER A 153 6.09 -4.84 10.49
N THR A 154 6.48 -6.02 11.01
CA THR A 154 7.01 -6.16 12.37
C THR A 154 8.34 -5.44 12.52
N LEU A 155 9.28 -5.60 11.59
CA LEU A 155 10.57 -4.90 11.60
C LEU A 155 10.37 -3.37 11.55
N ARG A 156 9.46 -2.89 10.70
CA ARG A 156 9.08 -1.47 10.65
C ARG A 156 8.50 -0.99 11.98
N ALA A 157 7.62 -1.77 12.61
CA ALA A 157 7.06 -1.44 13.92
C ALA A 157 8.14 -1.35 15.03
N LEU A 158 9.22 -2.14 14.90
CA LEU A 158 10.40 -2.09 15.77
C LEU A 158 11.43 -1.02 15.37
N GLY A 159 11.14 -0.19 14.36
CA GLY A 159 12.00 0.91 13.92
C GLY A 159 13.06 0.53 12.88
N ASP A 160 12.97 -0.64 12.24
CA ASP A 160 13.88 -1.06 11.17
C ASP A 160 13.18 -1.00 9.81
N SER A 161 13.46 0.05 9.04
CA SER A 161 12.97 0.22 7.67
C SER A 161 13.97 -0.26 6.60
N ASN A 162 15.26 -0.43 6.97
CA ASN A 162 16.29 -0.82 6.03
C ASN A 162 16.24 -2.30 5.67
N SER A 163 16.03 -3.17 6.66
CA SER A 163 16.04 -4.63 6.43
C SER A 163 14.95 -5.08 5.46
N PRO A 164 13.69 -4.60 5.57
CA PRO A 164 12.66 -4.88 4.56
C PRO A 164 13.03 -4.43 3.14
N LEU A 165 13.73 -3.28 3.00
CA LEU A 165 14.21 -2.82 1.70
C LEU A 165 15.23 -3.80 1.09
N TYR A 166 16.19 -4.27 1.88
CA TYR A 166 17.18 -5.23 1.37
C TYR A 166 16.54 -6.55 0.92
N PHE A 167 15.54 -7.05 1.69
CA PHE A 167 14.81 -8.26 1.29
C PHE A 167 14.04 -8.05 0.00
N LEU A 168 13.42 -6.88 -0.18
CA LEU A 168 12.71 -6.56 -1.41
C LEU A 168 13.65 -6.49 -2.62
N ILE A 169 14.82 -5.85 -2.46
CA ILE A 169 15.83 -5.79 -3.54
C ILE A 169 16.29 -7.20 -3.94
N ILE A 170 16.60 -8.05 -2.95
CA ILE A 170 17.01 -9.43 -3.21
C ILE A 170 15.89 -10.20 -3.92
N SER A 171 14.65 -10.07 -3.45
CA SER A 171 13.49 -10.72 -4.06
C SER A 171 13.29 -10.28 -5.52
N ALA A 172 13.39 -8.98 -5.80
CA ALA A 172 13.24 -8.43 -7.14
C ALA A 172 14.33 -8.95 -8.09
N ILE A 173 15.57 -8.98 -7.63
CA ILE A 173 16.69 -9.53 -8.42
C ILE A 173 16.46 -11.02 -8.72
N LEU A 174 16.10 -11.81 -7.70
CA LEU A 174 15.81 -13.23 -7.88
C LEU A 174 14.63 -13.47 -8.82
N ASN A 175 13.59 -12.63 -8.75
CA ASN A 175 12.43 -12.71 -9.62
C ASN A 175 12.82 -12.45 -11.08
N VAL A 176 13.55 -11.36 -11.39
CA VAL A 176 13.98 -11.05 -12.76
C VAL A 176 14.84 -12.17 -13.34
N PHE A 177 15.82 -12.68 -12.59
CA PHE A 177 16.63 -13.80 -13.04
C PHE A 177 15.82 -15.10 -13.21
N GLY A 178 14.89 -15.35 -12.29
CA GLY A 178 13.98 -16.48 -12.35
C GLY A 178 13.07 -16.41 -13.57
N ASP A 179 12.49 -15.25 -13.87
CA ASP A 179 11.64 -15.05 -15.04
C ASP A 179 12.41 -15.35 -16.33
N LEU A 180 13.60 -14.80 -16.48
CA LEU A 180 14.45 -15.07 -17.64
C LEU A 180 14.78 -16.57 -17.75
N PHE A 181 15.09 -17.23 -16.64
CA PHE A 181 15.39 -18.65 -16.60
C PHE A 181 14.18 -19.52 -16.97
N PHE A 182 13.02 -19.30 -16.31
CA PHE A 182 11.82 -20.11 -16.56
C PHE A 182 11.22 -19.85 -17.95
N ILE A 183 11.30 -18.60 -18.44
CA ILE A 183 10.72 -18.24 -19.73
C ILE A 183 11.64 -18.62 -20.88
N ILE A 184 12.93 -18.27 -20.80
CA ILE A 184 13.88 -18.43 -21.94
C ILE A 184 14.44 -19.84 -21.94
N VAL A 185 14.95 -20.35 -20.81
CA VAL A 185 15.63 -21.65 -20.73
C VAL A 185 14.63 -22.79 -20.67
N LEU A 186 13.65 -22.72 -19.76
CA LEU A 186 12.67 -23.80 -19.57
C LEU A 186 11.43 -23.68 -20.48
N LYS A 187 11.25 -22.53 -21.15
CA LYS A 187 10.10 -22.25 -22.05
C LYS A 187 8.73 -22.52 -21.40
N ALA A 188 8.63 -22.25 -20.10
CA ALA A 188 7.44 -22.54 -19.29
C ALA A 188 6.31 -21.51 -19.46
N GLY A 189 6.45 -20.53 -20.36
CA GLY A 189 5.44 -19.52 -20.65
C GLY A 189 5.07 -18.67 -19.43
N SER A 190 3.81 -18.19 -19.37
CA SER A 190 3.30 -17.39 -18.28
C SER A 190 3.33 -18.10 -16.93
N ASN A 191 3.14 -19.42 -16.91
CA ASN A 191 3.27 -20.22 -15.69
C ASN A 191 4.69 -20.17 -15.12
N GLY A 192 5.71 -20.08 -15.98
CA GLY A 192 7.11 -19.91 -15.55
C GLY A 192 7.32 -18.60 -14.76
N CYS A 193 6.74 -17.51 -15.23
CA CYS A 193 6.77 -16.22 -14.53
C CYS A 193 6.06 -16.33 -13.13
N ALA A 194 4.88 -16.95 -13.08
CA ALA A 194 4.20 -17.15 -11.80
C ALA A 194 5.02 -18.00 -10.81
N VAL A 195 5.64 -19.08 -11.29
CA VAL A 195 6.53 -19.93 -10.48
C VAL A 195 7.75 -19.16 -9.99
N SER A 196 8.39 -18.37 -10.86
CA SER A 196 9.50 -17.50 -10.51
C SER A 196 9.14 -16.54 -9.38
N THR A 197 7.98 -15.88 -9.48
CA THR A 197 7.48 -14.97 -8.45
C THR A 197 7.32 -15.68 -7.11
N VAL A 198 6.65 -16.85 -7.09
CA VAL A 198 6.43 -17.62 -5.85
C VAL A 198 7.76 -18.10 -5.25
N ILE A 199 8.71 -18.58 -6.06
CA ILE A 199 10.03 -18.99 -5.59
C ILE A 199 10.80 -17.81 -5.00
N SER A 200 10.78 -16.66 -5.67
CA SER A 200 11.46 -15.45 -5.20
C SER A 200 10.89 -14.95 -3.87
N GLU A 201 9.57 -14.97 -3.70
CA GLU A 201 8.91 -14.65 -2.43
C GLU A 201 9.27 -15.68 -1.34
N ALA A 202 9.30 -16.97 -1.67
CA ALA A 202 9.69 -18.02 -0.72
C ALA A 202 11.13 -17.86 -0.24
N LEU A 203 12.07 -17.62 -1.17
CA LEU A 203 13.48 -17.37 -0.84
C LEU A 203 13.64 -16.09 -0.01
N CYS A 204 12.93 -15.02 -0.37
CA CYS A 204 12.90 -13.78 0.39
C CYS A 204 12.40 -14.01 1.83
N CYS A 205 11.34 -14.80 1.99
CA CYS A 205 10.81 -15.19 3.29
C CYS A 205 11.86 -15.98 4.13
N ILE A 206 12.56 -16.93 3.51
CA ILE A 206 13.62 -17.70 4.16
C ILE A 206 14.76 -16.76 4.62
N PHE A 207 15.23 -15.85 3.78
CA PHE A 207 16.26 -14.87 4.12
C PHE A 207 15.79 -13.95 5.27
N CYS A 208 14.53 -13.53 5.24
CA CYS A 208 13.93 -12.73 6.30
C CYS A 208 13.93 -13.49 7.65
N ILE A 209 13.52 -14.75 7.65
CA ILE A 209 13.51 -15.60 8.84
C ILE A 209 14.94 -15.79 9.39
N ILE A 210 15.91 -16.10 8.53
CA ILE A 210 17.32 -16.25 8.94
C ILE A 210 17.86 -14.95 9.55
N TYR A 211 17.56 -13.81 8.94
CA TYR A 211 17.98 -12.52 9.47
C TYR A 211 17.37 -12.23 10.83
N VAL A 212 16.06 -12.42 10.97
CA VAL A 212 15.31 -12.20 12.20
C VAL A 212 15.89 -13.09 13.33
N GLN A 213 16.13 -14.37 13.04
CA GLN A 213 16.72 -15.32 14.01
C GLN A 213 18.11 -14.89 14.48
N LYS A 214 18.94 -14.35 13.60
CA LYS A 214 20.32 -13.99 13.92
C LYS A 214 20.49 -12.59 14.51
N LYS A 215 19.66 -11.64 14.09
CA LYS A 215 19.89 -10.20 14.34
C LYS A 215 18.85 -9.53 15.22
N VAL A 216 17.68 -10.13 15.41
CA VAL A 216 16.59 -9.54 16.17
C VAL A 216 16.15 -10.46 17.32
N PRO A 217 16.80 -10.38 18.51
CA PRO A 217 16.52 -11.29 19.63
C PRO A 217 15.04 -11.35 20.04
N LEU A 218 14.33 -10.21 19.91
CA LEU A 218 12.89 -10.11 20.21
C LEU A 218 12.02 -10.94 19.27
N LEU A 219 12.54 -11.33 18.11
CA LEU A 219 11.83 -12.08 17.08
C LEU A 219 12.37 -13.52 16.92
N GLN A 220 13.23 -13.98 17.83
CA GLN A 220 13.79 -15.35 17.73
C GLN A 220 12.70 -16.39 17.96
N LEU A 221 12.50 -17.25 16.97
CA LEU A 221 11.56 -18.36 17.03
C LEU A 221 12.08 -19.45 17.98
N GLY A 222 11.34 -19.72 19.03
CA GLY A 222 11.64 -20.76 20.02
C GLY A 222 10.35 -21.38 20.59
N LYS A 223 10.44 -22.33 21.51
CA LYS A 223 9.25 -22.96 22.11
C LYS A 223 8.28 -21.98 22.76
N LYS A 224 8.77 -20.80 23.19
CA LYS A 224 7.94 -19.70 23.75
C LYS A 224 7.08 -18.98 22.69
N TRP A 225 7.30 -19.26 21.40
CA TRP A 225 6.63 -18.60 20.28
C TRP A 225 5.34 -19.28 19.84
N LEU A 226 4.99 -20.43 20.35
CA LEU A 226 3.74 -21.12 20.06
C LEU A 226 2.66 -20.75 21.07
N ILE A 227 2.57 -19.45 21.41
CA ILE A 227 1.55 -18.93 22.31
C ILE A 227 0.46 -18.27 21.48
N PHE A 228 -0.76 -18.76 21.63
CA PHE A 228 -1.94 -18.19 21.01
C PHE A 228 -2.81 -17.49 22.06
N ASP A 229 -3.02 -16.18 21.88
CA ASP A 229 -3.83 -15.36 22.76
C ASP A 229 -5.07 -14.83 22.02
N ARG A 230 -6.24 -15.33 22.42
CA ARG A 230 -7.53 -14.96 21.78
C ARG A 230 -7.85 -13.47 21.94
N SER A 231 -7.46 -12.84 23.03
CA SER A 231 -7.70 -11.41 23.27
C SER A 231 -6.88 -10.55 22.30
N LEU A 232 -5.59 -10.88 22.14
CA LEU A 232 -4.70 -10.22 21.20
C LEU A 232 -5.15 -10.45 19.75
N LEU A 233 -5.61 -11.66 19.41
CA LEU A 233 -6.18 -11.95 18.09
C LEU A 233 -7.40 -11.05 17.80
N LYS A 234 -8.34 -10.93 18.75
CA LYS A 234 -9.53 -10.08 18.58
C LYS A 234 -9.15 -8.63 18.28
N ARG A 235 -8.15 -8.09 18.96
CA ARG A 235 -7.64 -6.74 18.71
C ARG A 235 -6.95 -6.63 17.34
N THR A 236 -6.14 -7.63 16.99
CA THR A 236 -5.46 -7.69 15.69
C THR A 236 -6.46 -7.74 14.53
N ILE A 237 -7.51 -8.56 14.65
CA ILE A 237 -8.58 -8.64 13.64
C ILE A 237 -9.32 -7.32 13.53
N ALA A 238 -9.67 -6.67 14.65
CA ALA A 238 -10.37 -5.39 14.63
C ALA A 238 -9.56 -4.30 13.90
N TYR A 239 -8.26 -4.22 14.18
CA TYR A 239 -7.35 -3.27 13.54
C TYR A 239 -7.07 -3.64 12.07
N GLY A 240 -6.84 -4.93 11.81
CA GLY A 240 -6.60 -5.44 10.48
C GLY A 240 -7.79 -5.29 9.55
N TRP A 241 -9.01 -5.56 10.06
CA TRP A 241 -10.25 -5.36 9.31
C TRP A 241 -10.46 -3.90 8.93
N ALA A 242 -10.30 -2.97 9.89
CA ALA A 242 -10.44 -1.55 9.62
C ALA A 242 -9.42 -1.07 8.56
N SER A 243 -8.16 -1.53 8.65
CA SER A 243 -7.13 -1.21 7.65
C SER A 243 -7.43 -1.81 6.28
N ALA A 244 -7.90 -3.06 6.22
CA ALA A 244 -8.30 -3.71 4.97
C ALA A 244 -9.49 -3.00 4.32
N MET A 245 -10.51 -2.66 5.10
CA MET A 245 -11.69 -1.93 4.62
C MET A 245 -11.35 -0.52 4.12
N GLN A 246 -10.43 0.17 4.78
CA GLN A 246 -9.92 1.46 4.31
C GLN A 246 -9.31 1.33 2.91
N GLN A 247 -8.43 0.37 2.71
CA GLN A 247 -7.79 0.15 1.41
C GLN A 247 -8.80 -0.32 0.35
N ALA A 248 -9.75 -1.19 0.71
CA ALA A 248 -10.83 -1.61 -0.19
C ALA A 248 -11.68 -0.42 -0.64
N THR A 249 -12.02 0.48 0.28
CA THR A 249 -12.77 1.72 -0.02
C THR A 249 -12.03 2.57 -1.04
N VAL A 250 -10.72 2.74 -0.87
CA VAL A 250 -9.88 3.49 -1.83
C VAL A 250 -9.90 2.83 -3.21
N GLN A 251 -9.76 1.51 -3.29
CA GLN A 251 -9.79 0.80 -4.58
C GLN A 251 -11.15 0.88 -5.27
N LEU A 252 -12.24 0.69 -4.51
CA LEU A 252 -13.61 0.82 -5.05
C LEU A 252 -13.88 2.25 -5.54
N GLY A 253 -13.40 3.27 -4.82
CA GLY A 253 -13.51 4.66 -5.24
C GLY A 253 -12.76 4.94 -6.54
N LYS A 254 -11.53 4.42 -6.68
CA LYS A 254 -10.75 4.52 -7.94
C LYS A 254 -11.50 3.86 -9.10
N ILE A 255 -12.10 2.68 -8.91
CA ILE A 255 -12.90 2.00 -9.92
C ILE A 255 -14.13 2.83 -10.30
N GLY A 256 -14.82 3.42 -9.32
CA GLY A 256 -15.99 4.27 -9.56
C GLY A 256 -15.65 5.50 -10.41
N VAL A 257 -14.57 6.21 -10.09
CA VAL A 257 -14.09 7.34 -10.91
C VAL A 257 -13.67 6.87 -12.30
N GLN A 258 -12.95 5.75 -12.42
CA GLN A 258 -12.55 5.21 -13.73
C GLN A 258 -13.75 4.87 -14.61
N ALA A 259 -14.83 4.33 -14.03
CA ALA A 259 -16.05 4.02 -14.77
C ALA A 259 -16.68 5.30 -15.37
N ILE A 260 -16.68 6.42 -14.62
CA ILE A 260 -17.14 7.72 -15.11
C ILE A 260 -16.23 8.22 -16.22
N VAL A 261 -14.90 8.16 -16.03
CA VAL A 261 -13.92 8.61 -17.03
C VAL A 261 -14.06 7.86 -18.35
N ASN A 262 -14.36 6.55 -18.29
CA ASN A 262 -14.55 5.75 -19.50
C ASN A 262 -15.73 6.23 -20.38
N THR A 263 -16.68 6.98 -19.82
CA THR A 263 -17.79 7.59 -20.60
C THR A 263 -17.39 8.86 -21.34
N MET A 264 -16.22 9.45 -21.02
CA MET A 264 -15.75 10.74 -21.54
C MET A 264 -15.00 10.62 -22.89
N GLY A 265 -14.83 9.39 -23.38
CA GLY A 265 -14.13 9.11 -24.63
C GLY A 265 -12.70 8.59 -24.42
N VAL A 266 -12.14 8.03 -25.50
CA VAL A 266 -10.87 7.29 -25.46
C VAL A 266 -9.69 8.19 -25.13
N SER A 267 -9.61 9.39 -25.71
CA SER A 267 -8.50 10.35 -25.49
C SER A 267 -8.45 10.80 -24.02
N VAL A 268 -9.61 11.10 -23.43
CA VAL A 268 -9.70 11.52 -22.01
C VAL A 268 -9.35 10.36 -21.08
N ALA A 269 -9.85 9.15 -21.35
CA ALA A 269 -9.55 7.97 -20.56
C ALA A 269 -8.04 7.62 -20.63
N ALA A 270 -7.42 7.76 -21.79
CA ALA A 270 -5.97 7.57 -21.95
C ALA A 270 -5.18 8.63 -21.18
N ALA A 271 -5.58 9.91 -21.24
CA ALA A 271 -4.96 10.99 -20.49
C ALA A 271 -5.06 10.75 -18.97
N PHE A 272 -6.25 10.41 -18.47
CA PHE A 272 -6.48 10.09 -17.06
C PHE A 272 -5.61 8.89 -16.59
N THR A 273 -5.51 7.85 -17.42
CA THR A 273 -4.67 6.69 -17.12
C THR A 273 -3.18 7.07 -17.02
N ALA A 274 -2.69 7.91 -17.94
CA ALA A 274 -1.31 8.39 -17.92
C ALA A 274 -1.04 9.24 -16.67
N VAL A 275 -1.96 10.15 -16.32
CA VAL A 275 -1.83 10.96 -15.10
C VAL A 275 -1.88 10.09 -13.85
N ASN A 276 -2.74 9.07 -13.78
CA ASN A 276 -2.75 8.14 -12.65
C ASN A 276 -1.39 7.44 -12.44
N ARG A 277 -0.63 7.17 -13.52
CA ARG A 277 0.74 6.64 -13.38
C ARG A 277 1.69 7.67 -12.76
N ILE A 278 1.55 8.94 -13.14
CA ILE A 278 2.31 10.03 -12.52
C ILE A 278 1.92 10.16 -11.04
N ASP A 279 0.63 10.11 -10.73
CA ASP A 279 0.10 10.17 -9.36
C ASP A 279 0.60 9.02 -8.48
N ASP A 280 0.71 7.79 -9.00
CA ASP A 280 1.25 6.66 -8.25
C ASP A 280 2.70 6.94 -7.78
N PHE A 281 3.52 7.58 -8.61
CA PHE A 281 4.86 8.02 -8.21
C PHE A 281 4.82 9.22 -7.26
N ALA A 282 3.92 10.18 -7.48
CA ALA A 282 3.77 11.38 -6.68
C ALA A 282 3.29 11.08 -5.26
N TYR A 283 2.29 10.21 -5.09
CA TYR A 283 1.72 9.88 -3.77
C TYR A 283 2.51 8.84 -2.98
N THR A 284 3.37 8.05 -3.63
CA THR A 284 4.17 7.02 -2.95
C THR A 284 5.00 7.56 -1.78
N PRO A 285 5.76 8.68 -1.89
CA PRO A 285 6.50 9.22 -0.77
C PRO A 285 5.60 9.74 0.36
N GLU A 286 4.47 10.40 0.07
CA GLU A 286 3.51 10.85 1.09
C GLU A 286 2.97 9.67 1.91
N GLN A 287 2.54 8.60 1.26
CA GLN A 287 2.08 7.41 1.94
C GLN A 287 3.17 6.80 2.84
N ASN A 288 4.43 6.85 2.43
CA ASN A 288 5.55 6.32 3.21
C ASN A 288 5.92 7.24 4.39
N ILE A 289 5.80 8.56 4.27
CA ILE A 289 5.89 9.48 5.40
C ILE A 289 4.80 9.15 6.42
N ALA A 290 3.55 8.96 5.97
CA ALA A 290 2.44 8.56 6.84
C ALA A 290 2.70 7.20 7.53
N HIS A 291 3.30 6.22 6.86
CA HIS A 291 3.70 4.95 7.48
C HIS A 291 4.80 5.13 8.52
N ALA A 292 5.78 6.00 8.26
CA ALA A 292 6.81 6.35 9.23
C ALA A 292 6.22 7.03 10.48
N MET A 293 5.28 7.95 10.27
CA MET A 293 4.51 8.57 11.35
C MET A 293 3.72 7.54 12.16
N THR A 294 3.09 6.57 11.49
CA THR A 294 2.34 5.49 12.17
C THR A 294 3.24 4.73 13.14
N ALA A 295 4.44 4.33 12.72
CA ALA A 295 5.40 3.63 13.57
C ALA A 295 5.87 4.50 14.75
N LEU A 296 6.21 5.76 14.48
CA LEU A 296 6.62 6.73 15.51
C LEU A 296 5.52 6.94 16.55
N MET A 297 4.27 7.17 16.11
CA MET A 297 3.13 7.38 17.01
C MET A 297 2.83 6.15 17.85
N ALA A 298 2.84 4.95 17.26
CA ALA A 298 2.57 3.72 17.97
C ALA A 298 3.57 3.47 19.10
N GLN A 299 4.88 3.64 18.84
CA GLN A 299 5.91 3.48 19.87
C GLN A 299 5.79 4.54 20.96
N ASN A 300 5.59 5.83 20.61
CA ASN A 300 5.48 6.90 21.61
C ASN A 300 4.18 6.83 22.41
N LYS A 301 3.08 6.33 21.82
CA LYS A 301 1.85 6.03 22.56
C LYS A 301 2.10 4.95 23.61
N GLY A 302 2.77 3.86 23.24
CA GLY A 302 3.15 2.80 24.18
C GLY A 302 4.02 3.31 25.31
N ALA A 303 4.99 4.17 25.02
CA ALA A 303 5.86 4.82 25.98
C ALA A 303 5.20 5.96 26.79
N LYS A 304 3.92 6.27 26.55
CA LYS A 304 3.17 7.38 27.16
C LYS A 304 3.86 8.75 26.96
N ARG A 305 4.57 8.95 25.84
CA ARG A 305 5.31 10.18 25.51
C ARG A 305 4.43 11.09 24.64
N ASN A 306 3.43 11.73 25.25
CA ASN A 306 2.51 12.66 24.59
C ASN A 306 3.24 13.88 24.00
N ASP A 307 4.30 14.35 24.67
CA ASP A 307 5.20 15.39 24.19
C ASP A 307 5.78 15.05 22.80
N ARG A 308 6.33 13.85 22.68
CA ARG A 308 6.92 13.38 21.43
C ARG A 308 5.89 13.06 20.34
N MET A 309 4.69 12.62 20.74
CA MET A 309 3.60 12.44 19.78
C MET A 309 3.20 13.75 19.12
N ARG A 310 3.12 14.85 19.90
CA ARG A 310 2.82 16.20 19.38
C ARG A 310 3.94 16.72 18.47
N GLU A 311 5.19 16.59 18.92
CA GLU A 311 6.36 17.00 18.13
C GLU A 311 6.44 16.16 16.84
N GLY A 312 6.25 14.85 16.94
CA GLY A 312 6.26 13.93 15.81
C GLY A 312 5.17 14.22 14.78
N PHE A 313 3.97 14.56 15.25
CA PHE A 313 2.89 14.97 14.37
C PHE A 313 3.22 16.26 13.61
N ARG A 314 3.77 17.29 14.31
CA ARG A 314 4.20 18.53 13.67
C ARG A 314 5.32 18.29 12.66
N CYS A 315 6.34 17.52 13.03
CA CYS A 315 7.45 17.17 12.14
C CYS A 315 6.95 16.41 10.90
N GLY A 316 6.03 15.46 11.09
CA GLY A 316 5.42 14.71 10.00
C GLY A 316 4.62 15.59 9.05
N LEU A 317 3.76 16.48 9.57
CA LEU A 317 3.01 17.42 8.74
C LEU A 317 3.92 18.40 7.99
N VAL A 318 5.00 18.87 8.60
CA VAL A 318 5.99 19.74 7.93
C VAL A 318 6.65 18.96 6.78
N LEU A 319 7.05 17.72 7.02
CA LEU A 319 7.68 16.88 5.98
C LEU A 319 6.71 16.59 4.83
N GLU A 320 5.46 16.22 5.12
CA GLU A 320 4.38 16.04 4.14
C GLU A 320 4.14 17.32 3.33
N SER A 321 4.04 18.48 4.02
CA SER A 321 3.79 19.76 3.36
C SER A 321 4.94 20.19 2.44
N ILE A 322 6.20 20.01 2.88
CA ILE A 322 7.38 20.29 2.05
C ILE A 322 7.36 19.41 0.80
N TYR A 323 7.06 18.12 0.96
CA TYR A 323 6.98 17.20 -0.17
C TYR A 323 5.80 17.54 -1.08
N GLY A 324 4.60 17.82 -0.55
CA GLY A 324 3.43 18.21 -1.33
C GLY A 324 3.66 19.46 -2.17
N ILE A 325 4.38 20.46 -1.62
CA ILE A 325 4.79 21.66 -2.37
C ILE A 325 5.82 21.30 -3.46
N LEU A 326 6.78 20.46 -3.15
CA LEU A 326 7.78 20.02 -4.12
C LEU A 326 7.13 19.31 -5.31
N ILE A 327 6.25 18.34 -5.05
CA ILE A 327 5.60 17.58 -6.11
C ILE A 327 4.61 18.43 -6.90
N PHE A 328 3.93 19.40 -6.25
CA PHE A 328 3.13 20.41 -6.94
C PHE A 328 3.99 21.15 -7.97
N ILE A 329 5.15 21.70 -7.56
CA ILE A 329 6.04 22.44 -8.47
C ILE A 329 6.48 21.55 -9.64
N VAL A 330 6.91 20.32 -9.34
CA VAL A 330 7.37 19.36 -10.37
C VAL A 330 6.24 19.04 -11.37
N CYS A 331 5.07 18.66 -10.88
CA CYS A 331 3.96 18.27 -11.74
C CYS A 331 3.38 19.47 -12.50
N PHE A 332 3.38 20.67 -11.92
CA PHE A 332 2.89 21.86 -12.58
C PHE A 332 3.85 22.36 -13.67
N VAL A 333 5.13 22.47 -13.36
CA VAL A 333 6.14 23.01 -14.30
C VAL A 333 6.45 22.03 -15.43
N PHE A 334 6.56 20.74 -15.11
CA PHE A 334 6.95 19.70 -16.06
C PHE A 334 5.78 18.88 -16.58
N ALA A 335 4.52 19.34 -16.45
CA ALA A 335 3.31 18.60 -16.82
C ALA A 335 3.40 17.97 -18.23
N ARG A 336 3.78 18.74 -19.24
CA ARG A 336 3.91 18.26 -20.61
C ARG A 336 5.01 17.20 -20.75
N HIS A 337 6.16 17.40 -20.14
CA HIS A 337 7.27 16.45 -20.20
C HIS A 337 6.91 15.13 -19.51
N LEU A 338 6.24 15.21 -18.36
CA LEU A 338 5.76 14.03 -17.64
C LEU A 338 4.74 13.24 -18.49
N MET A 339 3.81 13.91 -19.14
CA MET A 339 2.86 13.25 -20.05
C MET A 339 3.55 12.58 -21.23
N MET A 340 4.55 13.22 -21.83
CA MET A 340 5.32 12.69 -22.96
C MET A 340 6.13 11.43 -22.62
N LEU A 341 6.36 11.14 -21.35
CA LEU A 341 6.98 9.87 -20.91
C LEU A 341 6.05 8.67 -21.14
N PHE A 342 4.74 8.89 -21.14
CA PHE A 342 3.74 7.81 -21.19
C PHE A 342 2.96 7.80 -22.51
N VAL A 343 2.82 8.94 -23.18
CA VAL A 343 1.94 9.09 -24.34
C VAL A 343 2.62 9.95 -25.43
N LYS A 344 2.36 9.62 -26.69
CA LYS A 344 2.88 10.38 -27.87
C LYS A 344 1.80 11.20 -28.57
N ASP A 345 0.53 10.91 -28.34
CA ASP A 345 -0.61 11.58 -28.96
C ASP A 345 -0.81 12.97 -28.35
N GLU A 346 -0.81 14.01 -29.21
CA GLU A 346 -0.89 15.42 -28.78
C GLU A 346 -2.23 15.77 -28.14
N GLU A 347 -3.34 15.17 -28.59
CA GLU A 347 -4.66 15.39 -27.99
C GLU A 347 -4.69 14.85 -26.55
N VAL A 348 -4.19 13.63 -26.37
CA VAL A 348 -4.08 12.98 -25.05
C VAL A 348 -3.13 13.75 -24.13
N ILE A 349 -2.00 14.25 -24.66
CA ILE A 349 -1.08 15.11 -23.90
C ILE A 349 -1.79 16.39 -23.47
N GLY A 350 -2.56 17.03 -24.36
CA GLY A 350 -3.31 18.25 -24.07
C GLY A 350 -4.29 18.06 -22.89
N HIS A 351 -5.11 17.00 -22.93
CA HIS A 351 -6.01 16.65 -21.84
C HIS A 351 -5.28 16.35 -20.55
N GLY A 352 -4.18 15.58 -20.63
CA GLY A 352 -3.37 15.22 -19.47
C GLY A 352 -2.68 16.42 -18.82
N VAL A 353 -2.16 17.37 -19.60
CA VAL A 353 -1.55 18.62 -19.09
C VAL A 353 -2.59 19.47 -18.37
N THR A 354 -3.78 19.65 -18.96
CA THR A 354 -4.89 20.39 -18.33
C THR A 354 -5.25 19.76 -16.98
N TYR A 355 -5.44 18.44 -16.98
CA TYR A 355 -5.75 17.71 -15.75
C TYR A 355 -4.63 17.81 -14.71
N LEU A 356 -3.36 17.60 -15.11
CA LEU A 356 -2.20 17.62 -14.21
C LEU A 356 -1.96 19.01 -13.61
N HIS A 357 -2.17 20.09 -14.37
CA HIS A 357 -2.10 21.45 -13.84
C HIS A 357 -3.14 21.69 -12.74
N LEU A 358 -4.39 21.25 -12.95
CA LEU A 358 -5.45 21.45 -11.97
C LEU A 358 -5.28 20.56 -10.73
N ILE A 359 -4.93 19.30 -10.92
CA ILE A 359 -4.78 18.35 -9.79
C ILE A 359 -3.55 18.66 -8.95
N SER A 360 -2.45 19.12 -9.57
CA SER A 360 -1.21 19.42 -8.84
C SER A 360 -1.38 20.53 -7.79
N ILE A 361 -2.23 21.52 -8.06
CA ILE A 361 -2.51 22.60 -7.10
C ILE A 361 -3.07 22.07 -5.77
N ILE A 362 -3.80 20.97 -5.83
CA ILE A 362 -4.41 20.36 -4.64
C ILE A 362 -3.54 19.30 -3.98
N TYR A 363 -2.33 19.01 -4.43
CA TYR A 363 -1.45 17.98 -3.83
C TYR A 363 -1.10 18.26 -2.37
N ILE A 364 -1.20 19.49 -1.91
CA ILE A 364 -1.03 19.81 -0.49
C ILE A 364 -2.11 19.17 0.41
N LEU A 365 -3.32 18.94 -0.12
CA LEU A 365 -4.41 18.34 0.64
C LEU A 365 -4.16 16.84 0.93
N PRO A 366 -3.82 15.99 -0.06
CA PRO A 366 -3.39 14.62 0.23
C PRO A 366 -2.19 14.56 1.17
N ALA A 367 -1.20 15.45 1.06
CA ALA A 367 -0.08 15.51 1.98
C ALA A 367 -0.54 15.72 3.43
N ILE A 368 -1.41 16.70 3.69
CA ILE A 368 -1.96 16.96 5.03
C ILE A 368 -2.78 15.75 5.52
N THR A 369 -3.69 15.22 4.69
CA THR A 369 -4.55 14.09 5.10
C THR A 369 -3.76 12.80 5.31
N ASN A 370 -2.70 12.52 4.53
CA ASN A 370 -1.79 11.41 4.78
C ASN A 370 -1.09 11.54 6.14
N GLY A 371 -0.65 12.75 6.50
CA GLY A 371 -0.10 13.04 7.83
C GLY A 371 -1.10 12.77 8.95
N LEU A 372 -2.36 13.21 8.80
CA LEU A 372 -3.46 12.91 9.73
C LEU A 372 -3.74 11.41 9.82
N GLN A 373 -3.80 10.72 8.69
CA GLN A 373 -3.95 9.27 8.63
C GLN A 373 -2.82 8.53 9.35
N GLY A 374 -1.57 8.97 9.16
CA GLY A 374 -0.40 8.42 9.84
C GLY A 374 -0.50 8.57 11.36
N PHE A 375 -0.96 9.73 11.84
CA PHE A 375 -1.21 10.00 13.25
C PHE A 375 -2.31 9.09 13.81
N PHE A 376 -3.52 9.11 13.22
CA PHE A 376 -4.66 8.32 13.70
C PHE A 376 -4.38 6.82 13.68
N ARG A 377 -3.75 6.29 12.64
CA ARG A 377 -3.32 4.89 12.59
C ARG A 377 -2.36 4.56 13.73
N GLY A 378 -1.36 5.40 13.97
CA GLY A 378 -0.36 5.17 14.99
C GLY A 378 -0.93 5.21 16.41
N ILE A 379 -1.90 6.06 16.67
CA ILE A 379 -2.62 6.04 17.95
C ILE A 379 -3.68 4.93 18.05
N GLY A 380 -3.89 4.18 16.96
CA GLY A 380 -4.83 3.04 16.91
C GLY A 380 -6.29 3.44 16.72
N ASP A 381 -6.57 4.67 16.29
CA ASP A 381 -7.93 5.09 15.93
C ASP A 381 -8.21 4.89 14.44
N LEU A 382 -8.34 3.63 14.07
CA LEU A 382 -8.54 3.21 12.69
C LEU A 382 -9.97 3.46 12.18
N LYS A 383 -10.92 3.74 13.08
CA LYS A 383 -12.28 4.08 12.68
C LYS A 383 -12.31 5.41 11.96
N ILE A 384 -11.55 6.39 12.46
CA ILE A 384 -11.43 7.71 11.83
C ILE A 384 -10.85 7.56 10.42
N THR A 385 -9.78 6.80 10.27
CA THR A 385 -9.13 6.60 8.98
C THR A 385 -10.03 5.90 7.96
N LEU A 386 -10.86 4.96 8.41
CA LEU A 386 -11.83 4.28 7.58
C LEU A 386 -12.95 5.23 7.14
N ILE A 387 -13.57 5.95 8.10
CA ILE A 387 -14.68 6.87 7.82
C ILE A 387 -14.23 7.99 6.88
N SER A 388 -13.09 8.62 7.16
CA SER A 388 -12.58 9.71 6.33
C SER A 388 -12.22 9.27 4.91
N SER A 389 -11.68 8.06 4.75
CA SER A 389 -11.43 7.48 3.42
C SER A 389 -12.73 7.19 2.67
N PHE A 390 -13.76 6.71 3.37
CA PHE A 390 -15.09 6.50 2.79
C PHE A 390 -15.72 7.82 2.32
N VAL A 391 -15.64 8.87 3.14
CA VAL A 391 -16.10 10.22 2.78
C VAL A 391 -15.35 10.74 1.56
N ASN A 392 -14.02 10.63 1.55
CA ASN A 392 -13.18 11.05 0.43
C ASN A 392 -13.62 10.38 -0.89
N MET A 393 -13.64 9.06 -0.90
CA MET A 393 -13.93 8.31 -2.13
C MET A 393 -15.38 8.42 -2.55
N GLY A 394 -16.31 8.45 -1.57
CA GLY A 394 -17.73 8.68 -1.84
C GLY A 394 -17.98 10.03 -2.50
N LEU A 395 -17.39 11.11 -1.96
CA LEU A 395 -17.53 12.44 -2.53
C LEU A 395 -16.90 12.56 -3.92
N ARG A 396 -15.76 11.89 -4.17
CA ARG A 396 -15.18 11.88 -5.52
C ARG A 396 -16.14 11.32 -6.56
N VAL A 397 -16.78 10.19 -6.28
CA VAL A 397 -17.74 9.59 -7.21
C VAL A 397 -19.02 10.42 -7.30
N LEU A 398 -19.56 10.86 -6.15
CA LEU A 398 -20.81 11.65 -6.08
C LEU A 398 -20.70 13.02 -6.76
N VAL A 399 -19.52 13.62 -6.78
CA VAL A 399 -19.29 14.92 -7.47
C VAL A 399 -18.91 14.70 -8.93
N ALA A 400 -18.06 13.71 -9.26
CA ALA A 400 -17.69 13.44 -10.62
C ALA A 400 -18.89 13.03 -11.50
N ALA A 401 -19.78 12.16 -10.98
CA ALA A 401 -20.90 11.64 -11.74
C ALA A 401 -21.83 12.75 -12.28
N PRO A 402 -22.40 13.68 -11.48
CA PRO A 402 -23.24 14.75 -12.01
C PRO A 402 -22.47 15.73 -12.89
N LEU A 403 -21.22 16.09 -12.56
CA LEU A 403 -20.43 17.00 -13.37
C LEU A 403 -20.22 16.47 -14.78
N VAL A 404 -19.92 15.17 -14.91
CA VAL A 404 -19.65 14.55 -16.21
C VAL A 404 -20.94 14.10 -16.90
N LEU A 405 -21.81 13.34 -16.22
CA LEU A 405 -22.94 12.66 -16.85
C LEU A 405 -24.16 13.57 -17.05
N VAL A 406 -24.33 14.60 -16.21
CA VAL A 406 -25.49 15.50 -16.30
C VAL A 406 -25.10 16.83 -16.94
N TRP A 407 -24.00 17.44 -16.49
CA TRP A 407 -23.58 18.76 -16.96
C TRP A 407 -22.58 18.74 -18.11
N GLY A 408 -22.05 17.56 -18.49
CA GLY A 408 -21.19 17.39 -19.66
C GLY A 408 -19.82 18.07 -19.54
N PHE A 409 -19.32 18.28 -18.30
CA PHE A 409 -17.98 18.83 -18.12
C PHE A 409 -16.91 17.86 -18.67
N GLY A 410 -15.82 18.41 -19.17
CA GLY A 410 -14.65 17.67 -19.64
C GLY A 410 -13.79 17.11 -18.51
N ILE A 411 -12.51 16.86 -18.81
CA ILE A 411 -11.55 16.27 -17.87
C ILE A 411 -11.35 17.15 -16.62
N GLU A 412 -11.69 18.43 -16.68
CA GLU A 412 -11.62 19.39 -15.58
C GLU A 412 -12.57 19.04 -14.42
N ALA A 413 -13.64 18.27 -14.68
CA ALA A 413 -14.56 17.79 -13.65
C ALA A 413 -13.86 16.94 -12.58
N LEU A 414 -12.84 16.19 -12.99
CA LEU A 414 -12.15 15.23 -12.12
C LEU A 414 -11.36 15.93 -11.00
N PRO A 415 -10.50 16.94 -11.25
CA PRO A 415 -9.84 17.70 -10.18
C PRO A 415 -10.83 18.30 -9.17
N PHE A 416 -11.99 18.82 -9.60
CA PHE A 416 -13.01 19.32 -8.69
C PHE A 416 -13.60 18.23 -7.80
N SER A 417 -13.81 17.04 -8.36
CA SER A 417 -14.27 15.88 -7.56
C SER A 417 -13.22 15.43 -6.54
N TYR A 418 -11.94 15.45 -6.92
CA TYR A 418 -10.83 15.16 -6.00
C TYR A 418 -10.72 16.22 -4.91
N LEU A 419 -10.87 17.49 -5.24
CA LEU A 419 -10.89 18.59 -4.27
C LEU A 419 -12.02 18.39 -3.25
N ALA A 420 -13.24 18.11 -3.71
CA ALA A 420 -14.38 17.84 -2.83
C ALA A 420 -14.10 16.64 -1.90
N GLY A 421 -13.52 15.55 -2.43
CA GLY A 421 -13.11 14.39 -1.65
C GLY A 421 -12.11 14.73 -0.54
N TRP A 422 -11.05 15.47 -0.87
CA TRP A 422 -10.02 15.86 0.09
C TRP A 422 -10.53 16.84 1.15
N ILE A 423 -11.35 17.82 0.77
CA ILE A 423 -11.99 18.74 1.71
C ILE A 423 -12.93 17.97 2.65
N GLY A 424 -13.77 17.07 2.12
CA GLY A 424 -14.65 16.23 2.94
C GLY A 424 -13.89 15.37 3.93
N MET A 425 -12.75 14.83 3.52
CA MET A 425 -11.85 14.07 4.40
C MET A 425 -11.30 14.93 5.54
N LEU A 426 -10.80 16.14 5.24
CA LEU A 426 -10.32 17.07 6.24
C LEU A 426 -11.43 17.50 7.23
N VAL A 427 -12.63 17.77 6.73
CA VAL A 427 -13.79 18.10 7.56
C VAL A 427 -14.14 16.95 8.52
N ALA A 428 -13.97 15.71 8.12
CA ALA A 428 -14.18 14.55 8.99
C ALA A 428 -13.05 14.39 10.02
N GLU A 429 -11.80 14.68 9.66
CA GLU A 429 -10.61 14.41 10.50
C GLU A 429 -10.30 15.54 11.50
N LEU A 430 -10.44 16.81 11.12
CA LEU A 430 -10.04 17.94 11.96
C LEU A 430 -10.79 18.06 13.31
N PRO A 431 -12.11 17.89 13.39
CA PRO A 431 -12.81 17.92 14.66
C PRO A 431 -12.33 16.85 15.64
N LEU A 432 -12.06 15.65 15.09
CA LEU A 432 -11.58 14.51 15.87
C LEU A 432 -10.13 14.70 16.33
N LEU A 433 -9.30 15.34 15.50
CA LEU A 433 -7.95 15.74 15.91
C LEU A 433 -7.99 16.71 17.08
N ILE A 434 -8.85 17.74 17.01
CA ILE A 434 -9.00 18.73 18.08
C ILE A 434 -9.46 18.05 19.36
N HIS A 435 -10.42 17.13 19.28
CA HIS A 435 -10.91 16.34 20.42
C HIS A 435 -9.77 15.51 21.05
N THR A 436 -9.04 14.72 20.25
CA THR A 436 -7.91 13.91 20.71
C THR A 436 -6.82 14.75 21.38
N TYR A 437 -6.52 15.94 20.83
CA TYR A 437 -5.55 16.86 21.43
C TYR A 437 -6.03 17.44 22.77
N ARG A 438 -7.33 17.68 22.94
CA ARG A 438 -7.91 18.18 24.20
C ARG A 438 -7.89 17.10 25.27
N GLU A 439 -8.29 15.87 24.93
CA GLU A 439 -8.27 14.75 25.88
C GLU A 439 -6.85 14.42 26.34
N SER A 440 -5.85 14.43 25.44
CA SER A 440 -4.46 14.21 25.81
C SER A 440 -3.86 15.32 26.70
N LYS A 441 -4.54 16.48 26.84
CA LYS A 441 -4.17 17.54 27.81
C LYS A 441 -4.74 17.27 29.20
N ILE A 442 -5.83 16.50 29.30
CA ILE A 442 -6.53 16.22 30.57
C ILE A 442 -5.83 15.07 31.31
N THR A 443 -5.10 14.19 30.58
CA THR A 443 -4.43 13.01 31.13
C THR A 443 -2.92 13.19 31.29
N GLY A 444 -2.42 14.44 31.24
CA GLY A 444 -0.98 14.75 31.39
C GLY A 444 -0.68 15.65 32.57
#